data_016d7f40d403eb0c2e68cd58fa93c4ac
#
_entry.id   016d7f40d403eb0c2e68cd58fa93c4ac
#
_cell.length_a   1.000
_cell.length_b   1.000
_cell.length_c   1.000
_cell.angle_alpha   90.00
_cell.angle_beta   90.00
_cell.angle_gamma   90.00
#
_symmetry.space_group_name_H-M   'P 1'
#
loop_
_entity.id
_entity.type
_entity.pdbx_description
1 polymer ?
#
loop_
_entity_poly.entity_id
_entity_poly.type
_entity_poly.pdbx_seq_one_letter_code
_entity_poly.pdbx_strand_id
1 'polypeptide(L)'
;MQELNKAIDDIRSKGELSNGITTRYVVPEDAKRLLEIYAPYVENTAITFEYDVPSKDEFEERIKNISAKYPYIKAVHEGKIVGYAYAASFKDRRAYDWSVETTIYVKNNCKRMGIGKVLYEVLEQELKDMGILNMNA
;
A
#
# COMPACT_ATOMS: atom_id res chain seq x y z
N MET A 1 7.70 18.15 2.07
CA MET A 1 7.11 16.80 1.94
C MET A 1 5.96 16.54 2.88
N GLN A 2 6.11 16.85 4.17
CA GLN A 2 5.02 16.63 5.12
C GLN A 2 3.78 17.45 4.80
N GLU A 3 3.97 18.69 4.39
CA GLU A 3 2.84 19.55 4.03
C GLU A 3 2.11 19.02 2.79
N LEU A 4 2.85 18.52 1.82
CA LEU A 4 2.26 17.94 0.63
C LEU A 4 1.47 16.68 0.98
N ASN A 5 2.03 15.83 1.83
CA ASN A 5 1.35 14.62 2.26
C ASN A 5 0.05 14.94 3.01
N LYS A 6 0.10 15.97 3.86
CA LYS A 6 -1.08 16.38 4.59
C LYS A 6 -2.18 16.90 3.65
N ALA A 7 -1.80 17.69 2.66
CA ALA A 7 -2.75 18.21 1.69
C ALA A 7 -3.39 17.08 0.87
N ILE A 8 -2.60 16.11 0.46
CA ILE A 8 -3.10 14.95 -0.27
C ILE A 8 -4.02 14.12 0.59
N ASP A 9 -3.65 13.87 1.84
CA ASP A 9 -4.49 13.15 2.77
C ASP A 9 -5.83 13.83 2.98
N ASP A 10 -5.83 15.16 3.15
CA ASP A 10 -7.05 15.93 3.34
C ASP A 10 -7.99 15.81 2.13
N ILE A 11 -7.43 15.92 0.94
CA ILE A 11 -8.22 15.83 -0.29
C ILE A 11 -8.80 14.42 -0.45
N ARG A 12 -7.99 13.40 -0.24
CA ARG A 12 -8.42 12.02 -0.42
C ARG A 12 -9.41 11.59 0.65
N SER A 13 -9.21 12.04 1.88
CA SER A 13 -10.13 11.73 2.96
C SER A 13 -11.54 12.21 2.67
N LYS A 14 -11.69 13.38 2.02
CA LYS A 14 -13.01 13.90 1.67
C LYS A 14 -13.75 12.98 0.71
N GLY A 15 -13.04 12.34 -0.22
CA GLY A 15 -13.65 11.43 -1.17
C GLY A 15 -13.95 10.05 -0.62
N GLU A 16 -13.33 9.68 0.49
CA GLU A 16 -13.35 8.32 0.97
C GLU A 16 -14.04 8.14 2.32
N LEU A 17 -14.57 9.21 2.87
CA LEU A 17 -15.20 9.19 4.19
C LEU A 17 -16.50 8.39 4.26
N SER A 18 -17.02 7.95 3.13
CA SER A 18 -18.30 7.22 3.10
C SER A 18 -18.28 5.97 3.99
N ASN A 19 -17.11 5.36 4.16
CA ASN A 19 -16.96 4.16 5.00
C ASN A 19 -16.09 4.40 6.23
N GLY A 20 -15.79 5.67 6.53
CA GLY A 20 -14.91 5.98 7.65
C GLY A 20 -13.46 5.61 7.42
N ILE A 21 -13.07 5.37 6.17
CA ILE A 21 -11.72 4.98 5.82
C ILE A 21 -10.95 6.19 5.30
N THR A 22 -9.77 6.43 5.85
CA THR A 22 -8.87 7.44 5.33
C THR A 22 -7.60 6.78 4.82
N THR A 23 -6.92 7.43 3.89
CA THR A 23 -5.66 6.92 3.36
C THR A 23 -4.54 7.89 3.70
N ARG A 24 -3.35 7.33 3.96
CA ARG A 24 -2.16 8.10 4.28
C ARG A 24 -0.94 7.39 3.72
N TYR A 25 0.16 8.12 3.59
CA TYR A 25 1.41 7.50 3.19
C TYR A 25 1.96 6.65 4.32
N VAL A 26 2.53 5.50 3.94
CA VAL A 26 3.20 4.60 4.89
C VAL A 26 4.56 5.17 5.22
N VAL A 27 4.93 5.10 6.50
CA VAL A 27 6.27 5.45 6.98
C VAL A 27 6.93 4.20 7.55
N PRO A 28 8.28 4.17 7.64
CA PRO A 28 8.95 2.96 8.16
C PRO A 28 8.49 2.53 9.55
N GLU A 29 8.06 3.47 10.37
CA GLU A 29 7.54 3.18 11.71
C GLU A 29 6.26 2.34 11.68
N ASP A 30 5.58 2.27 10.54
CA ASP A 30 4.38 1.46 10.39
C ASP A 30 4.68 -0.03 10.17
N ALA A 31 5.95 -0.41 10.02
CA ALA A 31 6.33 -1.77 9.65
C ALA A 31 5.69 -2.84 10.53
N LYS A 32 5.66 -2.63 11.84
CA LYS A 32 5.08 -3.61 12.76
C LYS A 32 3.59 -3.85 12.46
N ARG A 33 2.87 -2.77 12.21
CA ARG A 33 1.43 -2.87 11.92
C ARG A 33 1.17 -3.51 10.57
N LEU A 34 1.97 -3.17 9.58
CA LEU A 34 1.84 -3.78 8.26
C LEU A 34 2.17 -5.26 8.30
N LEU A 35 3.18 -5.66 9.11
CA LEU A 35 3.51 -7.07 9.29
C LEU A 35 2.36 -7.84 9.92
N GLU A 36 1.63 -7.25 10.83
CA GLU A 36 0.46 -7.90 11.43
C GLU A 36 -0.60 -8.22 10.38
N ILE A 37 -0.70 -7.41 9.32
CA ILE A 37 -1.61 -7.66 8.21
C ILE A 37 -1.02 -8.71 7.26
N TYR A 38 0.27 -8.64 7.00
CA TYR A 38 0.94 -9.49 6.02
C TYR A 38 1.20 -10.92 6.51
N ALA A 39 1.54 -11.07 7.78
CA ALA A 39 1.93 -12.37 8.34
C ALA A 39 0.90 -13.48 8.08
N PRO A 40 -0.41 -13.26 8.26
CA PRO A 40 -1.38 -14.32 7.97
C PRO A 40 -1.35 -14.81 6.53
N TYR A 41 -1.01 -13.94 5.58
CA TYR A 41 -0.91 -14.34 4.17
C TYR A 41 0.29 -15.23 3.93
N VAL A 42 1.40 -14.99 4.63
CA VAL A 42 2.58 -15.84 4.55
C VAL A 42 2.30 -17.20 5.19
N GLU A 43 1.68 -17.18 6.37
CA GLU A 43 1.49 -18.38 7.17
C GLU A 43 0.37 -19.29 6.69
N ASN A 44 -0.69 -18.72 6.13
CA ASN A 44 -1.93 -19.44 5.86
C ASN A 44 -2.32 -19.54 4.39
N THR A 45 -1.57 -18.92 3.49
CA THR A 45 -1.94 -18.92 2.07
C THR A 45 -0.72 -19.16 1.19
N ALA A 46 -0.98 -19.45 -0.09
CA ALA A 46 0.07 -19.58 -1.09
C ALA A 46 0.20 -18.31 -1.95
N ILE A 47 -0.40 -17.20 -1.51
CA ILE A 47 -0.40 -15.96 -2.28
C ILE A 47 1.00 -15.34 -2.35
N THR A 48 1.79 -15.49 -1.30
CA THR A 48 3.14 -14.94 -1.26
C THR A 48 4.17 -16.01 -1.59
N PHE A 49 5.36 -15.56 -2.02
CA PHE A 49 6.47 -16.46 -2.32
C PHE A 49 7.41 -16.64 -1.13
N GLU A 50 7.06 -16.09 0.01
CA GLU A 50 7.90 -16.19 1.20
C GLU A 50 7.52 -17.40 2.02
N TYR A 51 8.53 -18.10 2.54
CA TYR A 51 8.33 -19.23 3.43
C TYR A 51 8.17 -18.77 4.88
N ASP A 52 8.87 -17.70 5.26
CA ASP A 52 8.85 -17.17 6.60
C ASP A 52 8.43 -15.72 6.61
N VAL A 53 7.79 -15.31 7.70
CA VAL A 53 7.41 -13.90 7.89
C VAL A 53 8.70 -13.09 8.05
N PRO A 54 8.88 -12.01 7.25
CA PRO A 54 10.07 -11.18 7.40
C PRO A 54 10.10 -10.50 8.76
N SER A 55 11.30 -10.14 9.21
CA SER A 55 11.44 -9.41 10.45
C SER A 55 10.95 -7.97 10.31
N LYS A 56 10.70 -7.31 11.43
CA LYS A 56 10.31 -5.90 11.44
C LYS A 56 11.37 -5.05 10.74
N ASP A 57 12.64 -5.28 11.03
CA ASP A 57 13.73 -4.49 10.44
C ASP A 57 13.82 -4.70 8.94
N GLU A 58 13.64 -5.92 8.48
CA GLU A 58 13.62 -6.22 7.06
C GLU A 58 12.44 -5.54 6.38
N PHE A 59 11.29 -5.55 7.03
CA PHE A 59 10.10 -4.92 6.46
C PHE A 59 10.24 -3.39 6.41
N GLU A 60 10.85 -2.80 7.42
CA GLU A 60 11.16 -1.36 7.41
C GLU A 60 12.02 -1.00 6.20
N GLU A 61 13.02 -1.84 5.91
CA GLU A 61 13.89 -1.62 4.77
C GLU A 61 13.13 -1.69 3.45
N ARG A 62 12.22 -2.63 3.34
CA ARG A 62 11.35 -2.75 2.15
C ARG A 62 10.51 -1.49 1.97
N ILE A 63 9.95 -0.97 3.05
CA ILE A 63 9.15 0.25 3.01
C ILE A 63 10.00 1.42 2.51
N LYS A 64 11.19 1.58 3.05
CA LYS A 64 12.11 2.65 2.65
C LYS A 64 12.46 2.57 1.17
N ASN A 65 12.79 1.39 0.70
CA ASN A 65 13.21 1.18 -0.68
C ASN A 65 12.08 1.46 -1.67
N ILE A 66 10.88 1.01 -1.36
CA ILE A 66 9.73 1.21 -2.24
C ILE A 66 9.28 2.66 -2.20
N SER A 67 9.18 3.24 -1.00
CA SER A 67 8.71 4.62 -0.84
C SER A 67 9.63 5.65 -1.48
N ALA A 68 10.90 5.29 -1.68
CA ALA A 68 11.84 6.19 -2.35
C ALA A 68 11.48 6.44 -3.81
N LYS A 69 10.73 5.53 -4.44
CA LYS A 69 10.41 5.61 -5.88
C LYS A 69 8.92 5.60 -6.18
N TYR A 70 8.12 4.93 -5.37
CA TYR A 70 6.72 4.69 -5.67
C TYR A 70 5.83 4.96 -4.48
N PRO A 71 4.53 5.24 -4.72
CA PRO A 71 3.60 5.43 -3.61
C PRO A 71 3.45 4.16 -2.78
N TYR A 72 3.38 4.34 -1.48
CA TYR A 72 3.14 3.27 -0.52
C TYR A 72 2.13 3.83 0.47
N ILE A 73 0.89 3.35 0.41
CA ILE A 73 -0.23 3.94 1.15
C ILE A 73 -0.86 2.94 2.09
N LYS A 74 -1.46 3.45 3.14
CA LYS A 74 -2.18 2.65 4.13
C LYS A 74 -3.61 3.17 4.26
N ALA A 75 -4.53 2.26 4.56
CA ALA A 75 -5.91 2.60 4.88
C ALA A 75 -6.07 2.55 6.39
N VAL A 76 -6.70 3.60 6.95
CA VAL A 76 -6.90 3.72 8.38
C VAL A 76 -8.39 3.81 8.66
N HIS A 77 -8.84 3.03 9.64
CA HIS A 77 -10.23 3.04 10.09
C HIS A 77 -10.24 3.04 11.62
N GLU A 78 -10.89 4.02 12.20
CA GLU A 78 -10.96 4.18 13.65
C GLU A 78 -9.57 4.20 14.31
N GLY A 79 -8.63 4.88 13.67
CA GLY A 79 -7.27 5.02 14.18
C GLY A 79 -6.37 3.80 14.01
N LYS A 80 -6.85 2.77 13.32
CA LYS A 80 -6.09 1.53 13.10
C LYS A 80 -5.83 1.31 11.63
N ILE A 81 -4.64 0.80 11.30
CA ILE A 81 -4.32 0.43 9.93
C ILE A 81 -5.04 -0.87 9.60
N VAL A 82 -5.87 -0.85 8.56
CA VAL A 82 -6.68 -2.00 8.16
C VAL A 82 -6.30 -2.56 6.80
N GLY A 83 -5.39 -1.92 6.10
CA GLY A 83 -4.89 -2.40 4.83
C GLY A 83 -3.80 -1.49 4.31
N TYR A 84 -3.08 -1.96 3.28
CA TYR A 84 -2.06 -1.14 2.64
C TYR A 84 -1.89 -1.56 1.18
N ALA A 85 -1.30 -0.67 0.40
CA ALA A 85 -1.03 -0.91 -1.01
C ALA A 85 0.23 -0.18 -1.42
N TYR A 86 0.92 -0.75 -2.39
CA TYR A 86 2.11 -0.11 -2.94
C TYR A 86 2.31 -0.50 -4.39
N ALA A 87 3.15 0.25 -5.07
CA ALA A 87 3.59 -0.07 -6.42
C ALA A 87 5.09 -0.35 -6.38
N ALA A 88 5.55 -1.18 -7.29
CA ALA A 88 6.98 -1.48 -7.43
C ALA A 88 7.29 -1.70 -8.90
N SER A 89 8.57 -1.62 -9.26
CA SER A 89 8.98 -1.85 -10.63
C SER A 89 8.59 -3.24 -11.08
N PHE A 90 8.05 -3.33 -12.28
CA PHE A 90 7.75 -4.61 -12.88
C PHE A 90 9.05 -5.37 -13.13
N LYS A 91 9.10 -6.64 -12.77
CA LYS A 91 10.35 -7.42 -12.81
C LYS A 91 10.78 -7.86 -14.20
N ASP A 92 9.89 -7.81 -15.17
CA ASP A 92 10.23 -8.16 -16.54
C ASP A 92 11.18 -7.12 -17.10
N ARG A 93 12.37 -7.54 -17.46
CA ARG A 93 13.40 -6.64 -18.00
C ARG A 93 13.00 -6.00 -19.33
N ARG A 94 12.01 -6.54 -19.98
CA ARG A 94 11.47 -5.98 -21.21
C ARG A 94 10.48 -4.87 -20.92
N ALA A 95 10.03 -4.76 -19.67
CA ALA A 95 9.08 -3.73 -19.31
C ALA A 95 9.77 -2.37 -19.35
N TYR A 96 9.01 -1.39 -19.71
CA TYR A 96 9.49 -0.01 -19.73
C TYR A 96 9.48 0.53 -18.31
N ASP A 97 10.27 1.59 -18.09
CA ASP A 97 10.44 2.16 -16.76
C ASP A 97 9.13 2.63 -16.12
N TRP A 98 8.12 2.90 -16.94
CA TRP A 98 6.82 3.36 -16.44
C TRP A 98 5.83 2.24 -16.17
N SER A 99 6.25 1.01 -16.30
CA SER A 99 5.41 -0.14 -15.93
C SER A 99 5.66 -0.52 -14.49
N VAL A 100 4.59 -0.67 -13.73
CA VAL A 100 4.68 -1.04 -12.33
C VAL A 100 3.69 -2.14 -12.00
N GLU A 101 4.02 -2.90 -10.96
CA GLU A 101 3.16 -3.90 -10.38
C GLU A 101 2.56 -3.32 -9.11
N THR A 102 1.26 -3.50 -8.91
CA THR A 102 0.57 -3.03 -7.71
C THR A 102 0.27 -4.20 -6.78
N THR A 103 0.36 -3.95 -5.48
CA THR A 103 0.13 -4.96 -4.45
C THR A 103 -0.78 -4.36 -3.39
N ILE A 104 -1.81 -5.12 -2.99
CA ILE A 104 -2.77 -4.69 -1.99
C ILE A 104 -2.99 -5.82 -0.98
N TYR A 105 -2.88 -5.50 0.31
CA TYR A 105 -3.23 -6.42 1.38
C TYR A 105 -4.21 -5.77 2.33
N VAL A 106 -5.26 -6.50 2.68
CA VAL A 106 -6.31 -6.03 3.59
C VAL A 106 -6.34 -6.95 4.81
N LYS A 107 -6.53 -6.37 5.98
CA LYS A 107 -6.64 -7.14 7.22
C LYS A 107 -7.80 -8.13 7.09
N ASN A 108 -7.59 -9.37 7.54
CA ASN A 108 -8.54 -10.45 7.31
C ASN A 108 -9.97 -10.15 7.79
N ASN A 109 -10.11 -9.53 8.93
CA ASN A 109 -11.44 -9.23 9.47
C ASN A 109 -12.07 -7.94 8.90
N CYS A 110 -11.41 -7.31 7.93
CA CYS A 110 -11.88 -6.06 7.33
C CYS A 110 -12.14 -6.15 5.83
N LYS A 111 -12.12 -7.35 5.26
CA LYS A 111 -12.19 -7.52 3.80
C LYS A 111 -13.48 -7.04 3.16
N ARG A 112 -14.57 -6.99 3.92
CA ARG A 112 -15.88 -6.60 3.36
C ARG A 112 -16.17 -5.10 3.43
N MET A 113 -15.20 -4.30 3.87
CA MET A 113 -15.39 -2.86 4.04
C MET A 113 -15.07 -2.04 2.80
N GLY A 114 -14.70 -2.67 1.70
CA GLY A 114 -14.33 -1.94 0.47
C GLY A 114 -12.94 -1.31 0.54
N ILE A 115 -12.11 -1.76 1.48
CA ILE A 115 -10.79 -1.19 1.70
C ILE A 115 -9.87 -1.38 0.49
N GLY A 116 -9.90 -2.56 -0.11
CA GLY A 116 -9.07 -2.84 -1.30
C GLY A 116 -9.39 -1.91 -2.45
N LYS A 117 -10.67 -1.62 -2.66
CA LYS A 117 -11.09 -0.71 -3.72
C LYS A 117 -10.60 0.71 -3.47
N VAL A 118 -10.74 1.18 -2.24
CA VAL A 118 -10.28 2.51 -1.85
C VAL A 118 -8.77 2.63 -2.07
N LEU A 119 -8.01 1.64 -1.59
CA LEU A 119 -6.57 1.62 -1.76
C LEU A 119 -6.17 1.63 -3.23
N TYR A 120 -6.83 0.81 -4.04
CA TYR A 120 -6.52 0.73 -5.45
C TYR A 120 -6.78 2.05 -6.16
N GLU A 121 -7.90 2.67 -5.88
CA GLU A 121 -8.26 3.95 -6.52
C GLU A 121 -7.27 5.05 -6.16
N VAL A 122 -6.86 5.13 -4.89
CA VAL A 122 -5.88 6.12 -4.46
C VAL A 122 -4.52 5.83 -5.09
N LEU A 123 -4.10 4.58 -5.09
CA LEU A 123 -2.83 4.19 -5.68
C LEU A 123 -2.80 4.50 -7.18
N GLU A 124 -3.88 4.18 -7.89
CA GLU A 124 -4.00 4.47 -9.31
C GLU A 124 -3.85 5.95 -9.59
N GLN A 125 -4.53 6.78 -8.80
CA GLN A 125 -4.45 8.23 -8.98
C GLN A 125 -3.03 8.76 -8.74
N GLU A 126 -2.36 8.24 -7.69
CA GLU A 126 -0.99 8.63 -7.41
C GLU A 126 -0.05 8.27 -8.55
N LEU A 127 -0.24 7.10 -9.13
CA LEU A 127 0.59 6.65 -10.24
C LEU A 127 0.35 7.47 -11.49
N LYS A 128 -0.90 7.81 -11.77
CA LYS A 128 -1.22 8.70 -12.89
C LYS A 128 -0.58 10.07 -12.71
N ASP A 129 -0.61 10.60 -11.51
CA ASP A 129 0.00 11.91 -11.22
C ASP A 129 1.51 11.86 -11.42
N MET A 130 2.14 10.70 -11.30
CA MET A 130 3.55 10.50 -11.57
C MET A 130 3.87 10.24 -13.04
N GLY A 131 2.84 10.16 -13.90
CA GLY A 131 3.02 9.87 -15.31
C GLY A 131 3.17 8.40 -15.64
N ILE A 132 2.81 7.50 -14.71
CA ILE A 132 2.89 6.07 -14.95
C ILE A 132 1.60 5.61 -15.61
N LEU A 133 1.72 5.03 -16.80
CA LEU A 133 0.57 4.67 -17.62
C LEU A 133 0.20 3.20 -17.56
N ASN A 134 1.13 2.33 -17.20
CA ASN A 134 0.92 0.89 -17.20
C ASN A 134 1.03 0.35 -15.77
N MET A 135 -0.07 -0.22 -15.29
CA MET A 135 -0.11 -0.83 -13.97
C MET A 135 -0.56 -2.28 -14.09
N ASN A 136 0.14 -3.17 -13.39
CA ASN A 136 -0.19 -4.59 -13.35
C ASN A 136 -0.43 -5.00 -11.89
N ALA A 137 -1.43 -5.81 -11.69
CA ALA A 137 -1.75 -6.27 -10.34
C ALA A 137 -1.41 -7.74 -10.15
#